data_b7b8c039ec80d37db986a895099bb09c
#
_entry.id   b7b8c039ec80d37db986a895099bb09c
#
_cell.length_a   1.000
_cell.length_b   1.000
_cell.length_c   1.000
_cell.angle_alpha   90.00
_cell.angle_beta   90.00
_cell.angle_gamma   90.00
#
_symmetry.space_group_name_H-M   'P 1'
#
loop_
_entity.id
_entity.type
_entity.pdbx_description
1 polymer ?
#
loop_
_entity_poly.entity_id
_entity_poly.type
_entity_poly.pdbx_seq_one_letter_code
_entity_poly.pdbx_strand_id
1 'polypeptide(L)'
;MLSKGQSSPIEGCGKGPPPYKTIIIIKGEGQLDKKIKIMPCLDMQNGRVVKGVHFMDIKDAGDPVECARAYCENGADELALLDITATVENRPTTLEVIRRIAEVTTVPLTVGGGIYDVKSAEAVLRAGADKVSTSSAAFRKPELIEEMVKALGAEKVTVAIDVDKNGAMPSGYEVYIDGGRTATGTDAIEWAKRIDGYGVPVILPTSKAGDGVQTGYDLPVIKSIKQAVSADVVASGGAGKLEHFYQAVEAGAAILLAASVFHFGIIGISDLKCYLRDRGVAI
;
A
#
# COMPACT_ATOMS: atom_id res chain seq x y z
N MET A 1 -47.72 10.61 13.45
CA MET A 1 -47.04 11.85 13.01
C MET A 1 -45.55 11.61 13.19
N LEU A 2 -44.83 11.22 12.15
CA LEU A 2 -43.41 11.01 12.15
C LEU A 2 -42.76 12.21 11.46
N SER A 3 -41.94 12.96 12.20
CA SER A 3 -41.23 14.12 11.70
C SER A 3 -40.08 13.68 10.79
N LYS A 4 -40.07 14.19 9.58
CA LYS A 4 -38.96 14.06 8.62
C LYS A 4 -37.78 14.88 9.12
N GLY A 5 -36.66 14.23 9.44
CA GLY A 5 -35.37 14.87 9.65
C GLY A 5 -34.80 15.33 8.30
N GLN A 6 -34.63 16.63 8.13
CA GLN A 6 -33.94 17.25 7.01
C GLN A 6 -32.44 17.00 7.16
N SER A 7 -31.82 16.40 6.18
CA SER A 7 -30.38 16.36 6.01
C SER A 7 -29.89 17.73 5.53
N SER A 8 -29.12 18.40 6.36
CA SER A 8 -28.41 19.64 5.99
C SER A 8 -27.22 19.32 5.09
N PRO A 9 -26.90 20.16 4.09
CA PRO A 9 -25.69 20.01 3.29
C PRO A 9 -24.45 20.26 4.16
N ILE A 10 -23.42 19.44 3.97
CA ILE A 10 -22.12 19.64 4.60
C ILE A 10 -21.49 20.92 4.04
N GLU A 11 -21.49 21.97 4.82
CA GLU A 11 -20.77 23.21 4.52
C GLU A 11 -19.27 22.95 4.49
N GLY A 12 -18.59 23.54 3.49
CA GLY A 12 -17.21 23.33 3.13
C GLY A 12 -16.20 23.66 4.23
N CYS A 13 -15.00 23.11 4.04
CA CYS A 13 -13.75 23.41 4.76
C CYS A 13 -13.57 24.90 5.04
N GLY A 14 -14.00 25.35 6.19
CA GLY A 14 -13.94 26.74 6.60
C GLY A 14 -13.25 26.92 7.94
N LYS A 15 -11.92 26.86 7.98
CA LYS A 15 -11.05 27.61 8.91
C LYS A 15 -9.70 27.74 8.23
N GLY A 16 -9.25 28.98 8.03
CA GLY A 16 -8.01 29.31 7.35
C GLY A 16 -6.78 28.68 7.99
N PRO A 17 -5.74 28.41 7.20
CA PRO A 17 -4.53 27.73 7.67
C PRO A 17 -3.80 28.58 8.72
N PRO A 18 -3.16 27.94 9.71
CA PRO A 18 -2.19 28.61 10.56
C PRO A 18 -1.00 29.08 9.71
N PRO A 19 -0.25 30.10 10.14
CA PRO A 19 0.81 30.71 9.33
C PRO A 19 2.04 29.80 9.29
N TYR A 20 2.03 28.87 8.33
CA TYR A 20 3.23 28.13 7.98
C TYR A 20 3.93 28.81 6.81
N LYS A 21 5.23 29.00 6.94
CA LYS A 21 6.10 29.54 5.89
C LYS A 21 5.83 28.80 4.58
N THR A 22 5.45 29.54 3.57
CA THR A 22 5.36 29.04 2.19
C THR A 22 6.73 28.48 1.81
N ILE A 23 6.88 27.17 1.85
CA ILE A 23 8.01 26.49 1.23
C ILE A 23 7.68 26.47 -0.26
N ILE A 24 8.34 27.33 -1.00
CA ILE A 24 8.32 27.29 -2.47
C ILE A 24 9.05 26.00 -2.84
N ILE A 25 8.31 24.96 -3.18
CA ILE A 25 8.87 23.78 -3.86
C ILE A 25 9.32 24.30 -5.23
N ILE A 26 10.63 24.39 -5.44
CA ILE A 26 11.20 24.69 -6.74
C ILE A 26 10.88 23.48 -7.61
N LYS A 27 9.84 23.61 -8.44
CA LYS A 27 9.46 22.63 -9.46
C LYS A 27 10.61 22.53 -10.47
N GLY A 28 11.25 21.36 -10.54
CA GLY A 28 12.06 21.00 -11.70
C GLY A 28 11.13 20.93 -12.93
N GLU A 29 11.48 21.65 -13.98
CA GLU A 29 10.75 21.66 -15.24
C GLU A 29 10.68 20.24 -15.81
N GLY A 30 9.45 19.66 -15.96
CA GLY A 30 9.22 18.47 -16.75
C GLY A 30 8.44 17.31 -16.12
N GLN A 31 8.02 17.37 -14.86
CA GLN A 31 7.19 16.32 -14.28
C GLN A 31 5.72 16.78 -14.26
N LEU A 32 4.88 16.19 -15.12
CA LEU A 32 3.41 16.26 -14.98
C LEU A 32 3.09 15.92 -13.51
N ASP A 33 2.30 16.76 -12.82
CA ASP A 33 1.91 16.59 -11.44
C ASP A 33 1.20 15.21 -11.27
N LYS A 34 1.97 14.17 -10.96
CA LYS A 34 1.42 12.84 -10.74
C LYS A 34 0.59 12.90 -9.47
N LYS A 35 -0.70 12.56 -9.59
CA LYS A 35 -1.60 12.56 -8.44
C LYS A 35 -1.17 11.50 -7.43
N ILE A 36 -1.10 11.90 -6.17
CA ILE A 36 -0.92 10.98 -5.05
C ILE A 36 -2.19 10.13 -4.88
N LYS A 37 -2.04 8.86 -4.55
CA LYS A 37 -3.15 7.92 -4.37
C LYS A 37 -3.24 7.45 -2.93
N ILE A 38 -4.46 7.34 -2.42
CA ILE A 38 -4.75 6.72 -1.13
C ILE A 38 -5.19 5.27 -1.37
N MET A 39 -4.47 4.33 -0.76
CA MET A 39 -4.67 2.89 -0.91
C MET A 39 -4.90 2.25 0.46
N PRO A 40 -6.17 2.12 0.93
CA PRO A 40 -6.47 1.30 2.08
C PRO A 40 -6.05 -0.16 1.85
N CYS A 41 -5.52 -0.82 2.90
CA CYS A 41 -5.13 -2.22 2.86
C CYS A 41 -6.09 -3.08 3.70
N LEU A 42 -6.57 -4.16 3.09
CA LEU A 42 -7.33 -5.23 3.72
C LEU A 42 -6.38 -6.40 3.98
N ASP A 43 -5.79 -6.47 5.19
CA ASP A 43 -5.04 -7.64 5.60
C ASP A 43 -6.03 -8.77 5.89
N MET A 44 -5.87 -9.92 5.24
CA MET A 44 -6.81 -11.04 5.32
C MET A 44 -6.16 -12.29 5.89
N GLN A 45 -6.89 -12.95 6.78
CA GLN A 45 -6.59 -14.29 7.27
C GLN A 45 -7.89 -15.10 7.33
N ASN A 46 -7.88 -16.33 6.81
CA ASN A 46 -9.04 -17.23 6.84
C ASN A 46 -10.34 -16.59 6.29
N GLY A 47 -10.22 -15.76 5.24
CA GLY A 47 -11.37 -15.11 4.60
C GLY A 47 -11.98 -13.94 5.37
N ARG A 48 -11.34 -13.47 6.44
CA ARG A 48 -11.75 -12.31 7.24
C ARG A 48 -10.67 -11.23 7.22
N VAL A 49 -11.11 -9.96 7.27
CA VAL A 49 -10.16 -8.86 7.47
C VAL A 49 -9.64 -8.92 8.90
N VAL A 50 -8.35 -8.77 9.02
CA VAL A 50 -7.67 -8.82 10.31
C VAL A 50 -6.68 -7.67 10.42
N LYS A 51 -6.32 -7.31 11.64
CA LYS A 51 -5.21 -6.39 11.89
C LYS A 51 -4.41 -6.80 13.11
N GLY A 52 -3.09 -6.80 12.95
CA GLY A 52 -2.11 -7.04 14.00
C GLY A 52 -1.12 -5.89 14.15
N VAL A 53 -0.25 -6.01 15.14
CA VAL A 53 0.94 -5.15 15.33
C VAL A 53 2.17 -6.03 15.06
N HIS A 54 3.10 -5.56 14.23
CA HIS A 54 4.28 -6.34 13.80
C HIS A 54 3.94 -7.74 13.28
N PHE A 55 2.82 -7.87 12.52
CA PHE A 55 2.27 -9.16 12.04
C PHE A 55 1.89 -10.16 13.14
N MET A 56 1.70 -9.69 14.40
CA MET A 56 1.27 -10.47 15.55
C MET A 56 0.03 -9.86 16.22
N ASP A 57 -0.55 -10.53 17.23
CA ASP A 57 -1.74 -10.09 17.97
C ASP A 57 -2.93 -9.74 17.05
N ILE A 58 -3.20 -10.65 16.11
CA ILE A 58 -4.19 -10.47 15.04
C ILE A 58 -5.60 -10.41 15.63
N LYS A 59 -6.34 -9.32 15.34
CA LYS A 59 -7.74 -9.10 15.69
C LYS A 59 -8.59 -9.06 14.44
N ASP A 60 -9.81 -9.63 14.53
CA ASP A 60 -10.82 -9.53 13.49
C ASP A 60 -11.23 -8.06 13.29
N ALA A 61 -11.23 -7.60 12.05
CA ALA A 61 -11.59 -6.23 11.67
C ALA A 61 -12.82 -6.16 10.75
N GLY A 62 -13.49 -7.30 10.46
CA GLY A 62 -14.76 -7.34 9.76
C GLY A 62 -14.84 -8.20 8.50
N ASP A 63 -15.95 -8.07 7.77
CA ASP A 63 -16.14 -8.69 6.47
C ASP A 63 -15.38 -7.92 5.39
N PRO A 64 -14.55 -8.58 4.57
CA PRO A 64 -13.73 -7.91 3.57
C PRO A 64 -14.54 -7.20 2.48
N VAL A 65 -15.73 -7.70 2.15
CA VAL A 65 -16.62 -7.10 1.12
C VAL A 65 -17.19 -5.78 1.63
N GLU A 66 -17.67 -5.75 2.87
CA GLU A 66 -18.21 -4.54 3.48
C GLU A 66 -17.11 -3.48 3.69
N CYS A 67 -15.91 -3.89 4.11
CA CYS A 67 -14.77 -2.98 4.22
C CYS A 67 -14.38 -2.39 2.86
N ALA A 68 -14.31 -3.20 1.80
CA ALA A 68 -13.99 -2.74 0.45
C ALA A 68 -15.02 -1.74 -0.08
N ARG A 69 -16.31 -2.02 0.10
CA ARG A 69 -17.41 -1.11 -0.25
C ARG A 69 -17.25 0.23 0.46
N ALA A 70 -17.08 0.20 1.78
CA ALA A 70 -16.94 1.40 2.60
C ALA A 70 -15.73 2.24 2.15
N TYR A 71 -14.60 1.63 1.81
CA TYR A 71 -13.45 2.37 1.33
C TYR A 71 -13.68 3.04 -0.03
N CYS A 72 -14.33 2.36 -0.96
CA CYS A 72 -14.71 2.94 -2.25
C CYS A 72 -15.64 4.16 -2.04
N GLU A 73 -16.68 4.02 -1.21
CA GLU A 73 -17.64 5.09 -0.89
C GLU A 73 -16.96 6.28 -0.20
N ASN A 74 -15.93 6.03 0.62
CA ASN A 74 -15.15 7.08 1.30
C ASN A 74 -14.03 7.69 0.42
N GLY A 75 -13.95 7.30 -0.86
CA GLY A 75 -13.09 7.94 -1.83
C GLY A 75 -11.64 7.41 -1.87
N ALA A 76 -11.41 6.14 -1.60
CA ALA A 76 -10.14 5.48 -1.90
C ALA A 76 -9.81 5.60 -3.40
N ASP A 77 -8.51 5.68 -3.75
CA ASP A 77 -8.07 5.74 -5.15
C ASP A 77 -7.67 4.36 -5.69
N GLU A 78 -7.20 3.47 -4.82
CA GLU A 78 -6.90 2.06 -5.07
C GLU A 78 -7.20 1.27 -3.79
N LEU A 79 -7.31 -0.07 -3.89
CA LEU A 79 -7.39 -0.97 -2.73
C LEU A 79 -6.27 -2.00 -2.81
N ALA A 80 -5.75 -2.39 -1.63
CA ALA A 80 -4.89 -3.56 -1.49
C ALA A 80 -5.62 -4.64 -0.68
N LEU A 81 -5.54 -5.89 -1.12
CA LEU A 81 -5.94 -7.08 -0.39
C LEU A 81 -4.71 -7.97 -0.21
N LEU A 82 -4.29 -8.19 1.01
CA LEU A 82 -3.12 -9.00 1.32
C LEU A 82 -3.51 -10.22 2.14
N ASP A 83 -3.42 -11.43 1.56
CA ASP A 83 -3.56 -12.68 2.31
C ASP A 83 -2.25 -12.95 3.05
N ILE A 84 -2.20 -12.49 4.32
CA ILE A 84 -0.97 -12.46 5.12
C ILE A 84 -0.49 -13.84 5.59
N THR A 85 -1.32 -14.88 5.46
CA THR A 85 -0.95 -16.25 5.86
C THR A 85 -0.70 -17.18 4.67
N ALA A 86 -1.17 -16.86 3.48
CA ALA A 86 -1.10 -17.73 2.31
C ALA A 86 0.33 -18.20 2.00
N THR A 87 1.32 -17.29 2.07
CA THR A 87 2.73 -17.62 1.81
C THR A 87 3.30 -18.57 2.89
N VAL A 88 2.99 -18.33 4.15
CA VAL A 88 3.50 -19.12 5.28
C VAL A 88 2.84 -20.50 5.33
N GLU A 89 1.55 -20.57 5.02
CA GLU A 89 0.76 -21.79 4.96
C GLU A 89 0.96 -22.56 3.64
N ASN A 90 1.75 -22.01 2.72
CA ASN A 90 2.00 -22.56 1.41
C ASN A 90 0.71 -22.94 0.65
N ARG A 91 -0.28 -22.05 0.69
CA ARG A 91 -1.57 -22.19 0.01
C ARG A 91 -1.83 -21.03 -0.95
N PRO A 92 -2.66 -21.23 -1.98
CA PRO A 92 -3.08 -20.13 -2.85
C PRO A 92 -4.00 -19.16 -2.10
N THR A 93 -4.05 -17.93 -2.57
CA THR A 93 -5.01 -16.91 -2.12
C THR A 93 -6.45 -17.39 -2.36
N THR A 94 -7.38 -17.00 -1.51
CA THR A 94 -8.79 -17.40 -1.58
C THR A 94 -9.51 -16.66 -2.72
N LEU A 95 -9.60 -17.27 -3.91
CA LEU A 95 -10.17 -16.67 -5.12
C LEU A 95 -11.64 -16.25 -4.95
N GLU A 96 -12.41 -16.98 -4.14
CA GLU A 96 -13.82 -16.67 -3.89
C GLU A 96 -14.00 -15.32 -3.19
N VAL A 97 -13.16 -15.01 -2.21
CA VAL A 97 -13.20 -13.72 -1.52
C VAL A 97 -12.83 -12.58 -2.48
N ILE A 98 -11.84 -12.81 -3.36
CA ILE A 98 -11.46 -11.83 -4.38
C ILE A 98 -12.64 -11.50 -5.30
N ARG A 99 -13.38 -12.51 -5.79
CA ARG A 99 -14.56 -12.29 -6.65
C ARG A 99 -15.60 -11.43 -5.95
N ARG A 100 -15.95 -11.75 -4.72
CA ARG A 100 -16.93 -11.00 -3.93
C ARG A 100 -16.51 -9.56 -3.68
N ILE A 101 -15.21 -9.32 -3.42
CA ILE A 101 -14.66 -7.97 -3.27
C ILE A 101 -14.72 -7.22 -4.61
N ALA A 102 -14.30 -7.85 -5.70
CA ALA A 102 -14.29 -7.24 -7.03
C ALA A 102 -15.70 -6.80 -7.50
N GLU A 103 -16.76 -7.53 -7.11
CA GLU A 103 -18.15 -7.17 -7.42
C GLU A 103 -18.61 -5.84 -6.80
N VAL A 104 -17.97 -5.40 -5.71
CA VAL A 104 -18.35 -4.16 -4.99
C VAL A 104 -17.30 -3.05 -5.13
N THR A 105 -16.13 -3.37 -5.67
CA THR A 105 -15.01 -2.43 -5.78
C THR A 105 -15.16 -1.58 -7.05
N THR A 106 -15.04 -0.25 -6.91
CA THR A 106 -15.13 0.72 -8.01
C THR A 106 -13.78 1.36 -8.35
N VAL A 107 -12.72 0.94 -7.69
CA VAL A 107 -11.33 1.40 -7.86
C VAL A 107 -10.41 0.21 -8.08
N PRO A 108 -9.20 0.40 -8.66
CA PRO A 108 -8.30 -0.72 -8.90
C PRO A 108 -7.98 -1.52 -7.64
N LEU A 109 -8.07 -2.85 -7.73
CA LEU A 109 -7.79 -3.80 -6.67
C LEU A 109 -6.45 -4.49 -6.92
N THR A 110 -5.50 -4.30 -6.01
CA THR A 110 -4.22 -5.04 -5.97
C THR A 110 -4.32 -6.17 -4.97
N VAL A 111 -4.03 -7.41 -5.39
CA VAL A 111 -4.08 -8.59 -4.53
C VAL A 111 -2.69 -9.18 -4.35
N GLY A 112 -2.30 -9.42 -3.10
CA GLY A 112 -1.02 -10.03 -2.71
C GLY A 112 -1.20 -11.19 -1.72
N GLY A 113 -0.10 -11.94 -1.52
CA GLY A 113 -0.07 -13.14 -0.69
C GLY A 113 -0.38 -14.42 -1.51
N GLY A 114 0.43 -15.46 -1.33
CA GLY A 114 0.24 -16.75 -2.00
C GLY A 114 0.41 -16.75 -3.53
N ILE A 115 1.04 -15.73 -4.11
CA ILE A 115 1.33 -15.63 -5.56
C ILE A 115 2.78 -16.04 -5.78
N TYR A 116 2.99 -17.20 -6.37
CA TYR A 116 4.30 -17.84 -6.50
C TYR A 116 4.69 -18.21 -7.93
N ASP A 117 3.79 -18.07 -8.90
CA ASP A 117 4.02 -18.29 -10.33
C ASP A 117 3.03 -17.47 -11.19
N VAL A 118 3.25 -17.45 -12.50
CA VAL A 118 2.37 -16.76 -13.46
C VAL A 118 0.94 -17.31 -13.41
N LYS A 119 0.77 -18.62 -13.23
CA LYS A 119 -0.54 -19.27 -13.21
C LYS A 119 -1.38 -18.84 -12.02
N SER A 120 -0.77 -18.74 -10.83
CA SER A 120 -1.45 -18.20 -9.63
C SER A 120 -1.80 -16.73 -9.78
N ALA A 121 -0.92 -15.93 -10.39
CA ALA A 121 -1.19 -14.53 -10.72
C ALA A 121 -2.38 -14.37 -11.68
N GLU A 122 -2.40 -15.14 -12.78
CA GLU A 122 -3.53 -15.17 -13.73
C GLU A 122 -4.85 -15.59 -13.06
N ALA A 123 -4.82 -16.56 -12.15
CA ALA A 123 -6.02 -16.99 -11.43
C ALA A 123 -6.60 -15.85 -10.57
N VAL A 124 -5.74 -15.06 -9.92
CA VAL A 124 -6.11 -13.89 -9.14
C VAL A 124 -6.70 -12.79 -10.03
N LEU A 125 -6.08 -12.49 -11.17
CA LEU A 125 -6.62 -11.52 -12.14
C LEU A 125 -7.97 -11.98 -12.73
N ARG A 126 -8.11 -13.26 -13.07
CA ARG A 126 -9.41 -13.82 -13.53
C ARG A 126 -10.49 -13.81 -12.43
N ALA A 127 -10.10 -13.76 -11.17
CA ALA A 127 -11.05 -13.61 -10.07
C ALA A 127 -11.53 -12.16 -9.88
N GLY A 128 -10.97 -11.20 -10.61
CA GLY A 128 -11.42 -9.81 -10.62
C GLY A 128 -10.43 -8.81 -10.04
N ALA A 129 -9.22 -9.22 -9.66
CA ALA A 129 -8.15 -8.28 -9.33
C ALA A 129 -7.64 -7.55 -10.57
N ASP A 130 -7.29 -6.27 -10.42
CA ASP A 130 -6.66 -5.47 -11.48
C ASP A 130 -5.15 -5.66 -11.52
N LYS A 131 -4.55 -5.86 -10.34
CA LYS A 131 -3.10 -6.02 -10.16
C LYS A 131 -2.79 -7.15 -9.18
N VAL A 132 -1.61 -7.71 -9.33
CA VAL A 132 -1.05 -8.72 -8.42
C VAL A 132 0.19 -8.17 -7.72
N SER A 133 0.39 -8.57 -6.46
CA SER A 133 1.58 -8.24 -5.69
C SER A 133 2.30 -9.53 -5.26
N THR A 134 3.58 -9.65 -5.62
CA THR A 134 4.45 -10.75 -5.20
C THR A 134 5.60 -10.24 -4.34
N SER A 135 6.11 -11.03 -3.41
CA SER A 135 7.21 -10.68 -2.52
C SER A 135 8.21 -11.84 -2.40
N SER A 136 8.02 -12.73 -1.44
CA SER A 136 8.96 -13.84 -1.14
C SER A 136 9.25 -14.74 -2.35
N ALA A 137 8.26 -15.01 -3.19
CA ALA A 137 8.45 -15.81 -4.40
C ALA A 137 9.35 -15.12 -5.42
N ALA A 138 9.13 -13.82 -5.63
CA ALA A 138 9.97 -12.99 -6.51
C ALA A 138 11.40 -12.87 -5.98
N PHE A 139 11.59 -12.79 -4.65
CA PHE A 139 12.92 -12.79 -4.06
C PHE A 139 13.66 -14.11 -4.29
N ARG A 140 12.98 -15.25 -4.10
CA ARG A 140 13.57 -16.58 -4.30
C ARG A 140 13.86 -16.92 -5.76
N LYS A 141 13.03 -16.43 -6.67
CA LYS A 141 13.16 -16.60 -8.12
C LYS A 141 12.94 -15.25 -8.81
N PRO A 142 13.97 -14.41 -8.91
CA PRO A 142 13.82 -13.04 -9.46
C PRO A 142 13.30 -13.03 -10.91
N GLU A 143 13.60 -14.08 -11.70
CA GLU A 143 13.11 -14.26 -13.06
C GLU A 143 11.58 -14.33 -13.14
N LEU A 144 10.91 -14.69 -12.03
CA LEU A 144 9.45 -14.68 -11.93
C LEU A 144 8.86 -13.28 -12.19
N ILE A 145 9.57 -12.22 -11.82
CA ILE A 145 9.12 -10.84 -12.07
C ILE A 145 9.04 -10.62 -13.59
N GLU A 146 10.10 -11.00 -14.33
CA GLU A 146 10.15 -10.88 -15.78
C GLU A 146 9.08 -11.76 -16.45
N GLU A 147 8.92 -13.00 -15.97
CA GLU A 147 7.88 -13.92 -16.45
C GLU A 147 6.48 -13.31 -16.28
N MET A 148 6.18 -12.70 -15.12
CA MET A 148 4.90 -12.04 -14.86
C MET A 148 4.72 -10.79 -15.72
N VAL A 149 5.72 -9.92 -15.84
CA VAL A 149 5.67 -8.71 -16.67
C VAL A 149 5.40 -9.08 -18.14
N LYS A 150 6.05 -10.10 -18.67
CA LYS A 150 5.83 -10.58 -20.05
C LYS A 150 4.45 -11.19 -20.27
N ALA A 151 3.95 -11.96 -19.30
CA ALA A 151 2.70 -12.68 -19.45
C ALA A 151 1.46 -11.82 -19.18
N LEU A 152 1.54 -10.87 -18.22
CA LEU A 152 0.39 -10.15 -17.70
C LEU A 152 0.33 -8.68 -18.12
N GLY A 153 1.48 -8.11 -18.50
CA GLY A 153 1.70 -6.67 -18.64
C GLY A 153 2.27 -6.06 -17.36
N ALA A 154 3.23 -5.14 -17.52
CA ALA A 154 3.93 -4.52 -16.39
C ALA A 154 2.98 -3.81 -15.43
N GLU A 155 1.95 -3.13 -15.98
CA GLU A 155 0.95 -2.36 -15.21
C GLU A 155 0.15 -3.18 -14.22
N LYS A 156 0.16 -4.53 -14.37
CA LYS A 156 -0.54 -5.46 -13.48
C LYS A 156 0.36 -6.06 -12.41
N VAL A 157 1.67 -5.73 -12.41
CA VAL A 157 2.63 -6.34 -11.49
C VAL A 157 3.15 -5.31 -10.49
N THR A 158 3.02 -5.62 -9.21
CA THR A 158 3.63 -4.92 -8.08
C THR A 158 4.57 -5.86 -7.37
N VAL A 159 5.74 -5.37 -6.93
CA VAL A 159 6.63 -6.16 -6.07
C VAL A 159 6.69 -5.54 -4.69
N ALA A 160 6.30 -6.33 -3.67
CA ALA A 160 6.41 -5.93 -2.28
C ALA A 160 7.76 -6.36 -1.69
N ILE A 161 8.27 -5.53 -0.78
CA ILE A 161 9.55 -5.76 -0.10
C ILE A 161 9.35 -5.50 1.39
N ASP A 162 9.40 -6.54 2.21
CA ASP A 162 9.51 -6.35 3.66
C ASP A 162 10.92 -5.92 4.00
N VAL A 163 11.06 -4.83 4.75
CA VAL A 163 12.38 -4.27 5.11
C VAL A 163 12.49 -4.05 6.61
N ASP A 164 13.71 -4.22 7.13
CA ASP A 164 14.04 -3.85 8.50
C ASP A 164 15.44 -3.23 8.56
N LYS A 165 15.70 -2.47 9.61
CA LYS A 165 17.00 -1.83 9.82
C LYS A 165 18.06 -2.87 10.10
N ASN A 166 19.18 -2.78 9.37
CA ASN A 166 20.36 -3.58 9.62
C ASN A 166 21.62 -2.76 9.28
N GLY A 167 22.36 -2.32 10.32
CA GLY A 167 23.56 -1.52 10.14
C GLY A 167 24.72 -2.23 9.44
N ALA A 168 24.62 -3.54 9.19
CA ALA A 168 25.59 -4.28 8.39
C ALA A 168 25.35 -4.14 6.87
N MET A 169 24.17 -3.66 6.46
CA MET A 169 23.83 -3.41 5.06
C MET A 169 24.35 -2.06 4.60
N PRO A 170 24.82 -1.92 3.35
CA PRO A 170 25.26 -0.64 2.79
C PRO A 170 24.23 0.49 2.90
N SER A 171 22.95 0.19 2.70
CA SER A 171 21.85 1.16 2.83
C SER A 171 21.37 1.34 4.27
N GLY A 172 21.78 0.48 5.21
CA GLY A 172 21.24 0.37 6.56
C GLY A 172 19.94 -0.42 6.65
N TYR A 173 19.46 -1.04 5.53
CA TYR A 173 18.22 -1.80 5.45
C TYR A 173 18.41 -3.15 4.77
N GLU A 174 17.82 -4.17 5.36
CA GLU A 174 17.84 -5.55 4.87
C GLU A 174 16.45 -5.98 4.40
N VAL A 175 16.42 -6.78 3.32
CA VAL A 175 15.22 -7.44 2.83
C VAL A 175 14.84 -8.62 3.71
N TYR A 176 13.56 -8.72 4.04
CA TYR A 176 12.95 -9.88 4.69
C TYR A 176 11.96 -10.57 3.76
N ILE A 177 11.76 -11.87 3.97
CA ILE A 177 10.76 -12.69 3.28
C ILE A 177 9.90 -13.45 4.29
N ASP A 178 8.93 -14.24 3.81
CA ASP A 178 8.03 -15.06 4.64
C ASP A 178 7.21 -14.21 5.63
N GLY A 179 6.67 -13.08 5.15
CA GLY A 179 5.93 -12.14 5.98
C GLY A 179 6.82 -11.53 7.06
N GLY A 180 8.02 -11.10 6.68
CA GLY A 180 8.97 -10.44 7.57
C GLY A 180 9.69 -11.36 8.57
N ARG A 181 9.60 -12.69 8.43
CA ARG A 181 10.17 -13.66 9.38
C ARG A 181 11.59 -14.08 9.09
N THR A 182 11.99 -14.11 7.81
CA THR A 182 13.28 -14.61 7.36
C THR A 182 14.15 -13.48 6.82
N ALA A 183 15.25 -13.20 7.48
CA ALA A 183 16.28 -12.28 7.03
C ALA A 183 17.02 -12.89 5.83
N THR A 184 17.38 -12.09 4.82
CA THR A 184 17.95 -12.58 3.56
C THR A 184 19.42 -12.27 3.36
N GLY A 185 20.01 -11.39 4.17
CA GLY A 185 21.35 -10.87 3.97
C GLY A 185 21.47 -9.93 2.74
N THR A 186 20.35 -9.49 2.17
CA THR A 186 20.33 -8.67 0.96
C THR A 186 19.97 -7.24 1.29
N ASP A 187 20.75 -6.29 0.75
CA ASP A 187 20.47 -4.86 0.86
C ASP A 187 19.17 -4.48 0.15
N ALA A 188 18.30 -3.73 0.85
CA ALA A 188 16.97 -3.40 0.35
C ALA A 188 17.01 -2.49 -0.89
N ILE A 189 17.98 -1.59 -0.98
CA ILE A 189 18.10 -0.67 -2.12
C ILE A 189 18.62 -1.40 -3.35
N GLU A 190 19.60 -2.29 -3.19
CA GLU A 190 20.10 -3.11 -4.30
C GLU A 190 19.01 -4.05 -4.83
N TRP A 191 18.16 -4.60 -3.96
CA TRP A 191 17.02 -5.39 -4.38
C TRP A 191 15.97 -4.55 -5.12
N ALA A 192 15.66 -3.34 -4.62
CA ALA A 192 14.75 -2.42 -5.30
C ALA A 192 15.23 -2.04 -6.72
N LYS A 193 16.53 -1.77 -6.90
CA LYS A 193 17.12 -1.52 -8.22
C LYS A 193 16.96 -2.72 -9.16
N ARG A 194 17.16 -3.93 -8.64
CA ARG A 194 16.97 -5.14 -9.44
C ARG A 194 15.52 -5.31 -9.88
N ILE A 195 14.54 -5.03 -9.00
CA ILE A 195 13.11 -5.04 -9.35
C ILE A 195 12.81 -4.01 -10.44
N ASP A 196 13.29 -2.76 -10.28
CA ASP A 196 13.11 -1.69 -11.25
C ASP A 196 13.65 -2.07 -12.64
N GLY A 197 14.79 -2.79 -12.68
CA GLY A 197 15.39 -3.32 -13.90
C GLY A 197 14.52 -4.32 -14.68
N TYR A 198 13.53 -4.94 -14.06
CA TYR A 198 12.54 -5.77 -14.72
C TYR A 198 11.35 -4.98 -15.29
N GLY A 199 11.33 -3.65 -15.13
CA GLY A 199 10.28 -2.78 -15.67
C GLY A 199 8.99 -2.78 -14.84
N VAL A 200 9.05 -3.13 -13.56
CA VAL A 200 7.90 -3.07 -12.65
C VAL A 200 7.56 -1.62 -12.34
N PRO A 201 6.30 -1.16 -12.52
CA PRO A 201 5.93 0.24 -12.33
C PRO A 201 5.73 0.63 -10.86
N VAL A 202 5.55 -0.33 -9.96
CA VAL A 202 5.24 -0.08 -8.54
C VAL A 202 6.05 -1.00 -7.63
N ILE A 203 6.75 -0.42 -6.67
CA ILE A 203 7.44 -1.12 -5.58
C ILE A 203 6.77 -0.75 -4.26
N LEU A 204 6.46 -1.76 -3.43
CA LEU A 204 5.76 -1.60 -2.16
C LEU A 204 6.67 -2.00 -0.99
N PRO A 205 7.52 -1.10 -0.49
CA PRO A 205 8.30 -1.36 0.72
C PRO A 205 7.41 -1.26 1.96
N THR A 206 7.47 -2.27 2.84
CA THR A 206 6.83 -2.27 4.14
C THR A 206 7.89 -2.34 5.23
N SER A 207 7.97 -1.29 6.06
CA SER A 207 8.86 -1.29 7.22
C SER A 207 8.29 -2.18 8.32
N LYS A 208 8.99 -3.27 8.61
CA LYS A 208 8.62 -4.24 9.63
C LYS A 208 8.57 -3.61 11.03
N ALA A 209 9.52 -2.73 11.35
CA ALA A 209 9.54 -2.01 12.62
C ALA A 209 8.38 -1.01 12.75
N GLY A 210 7.86 -0.49 11.63
CA GLY A 210 6.77 0.50 11.59
C GLY A 210 5.37 -0.11 11.52
N ASP A 211 5.24 -1.37 11.08
CA ASP A 211 3.91 -1.94 10.82
C ASP A 211 3.05 -2.07 12.08
N GLY A 212 1.86 -1.47 12.03
CA GLY A 212 0.89 -1.46 13.12
C GLY A 212 1.20 -0.50 14.28
N VAL A 213 2.38 0.12 14.35
CA VAL A 213 2.84 0.94 15.50
C VAL A 213 2.26 2.37 15.50
N GLN A 214 1.82 2.88 14.35
CA GLN A 214 1.24 4.22 14.18
C GLN A 214 2.16 5.40 14.56
N THR A 215 3.47 5.21 14.56
CA THR A 215 4.47 6.23 14.90
C THR A 215 5.02 7.00 13.70
N GLY A 216 4.58 6.67 12.50
CA GLY A 216 5.01 7.25 11.23
C GLY A 216 5.60 6.20 10.28
N TYR A 217 5.59 6.52 8.98
CA TYR A 217 6.27 5.72 7.98
C TYR A 217 7.79 5.78 8.17
N ASP A 218 8.50 4.76 7.72
CA ASP A 218 9.97 4.79 7.66
C ASP A 218 10.42 5.64 6.46
N LEU A 219 10.43 6.97 6.66
CA LEU A 219 10.73 7.94 5.62
C LEU A 219 12.13 7.76 5.00
N PRO A 220 13.19 7.42 5.77
CA PRO A 220 14.52 7.18 5.20
C PRO A 220 14.52 6.08 4.14
N VAL A 221 13.88 4.93 4.38
CA VAL A 221 13.87 3.84 3.38
C VAL A 221 13.04 4.20 2.16
N ILE A 222 11.86 4.85 2.34
CA ILE A 222 11.04 5.36 1.23
C ILE A 222 11.85 6.28 0.33
N LYS A 223 12.52 7.28 0.92
CA LYS A 223 13.35 8.24 0.20
C LYS A 223 14.51 7.55 -0.53
N SER A 224 15.21 6.63 0.14
CA SER A 224 16.36 5.92 -0.44
C SER A 224 15.94 5.05 -1.62
N ILE A 225 14.82 4.32 -1.52
CA ILE A 225 14.28 3.54 -2.64
C ILE A 225 13.89 4.48 -3.77
N LYS A 226 13.11 5.56 -3.49
CA LYS A 226 12.66 6.49 -4.55
C LYS A 226 13.80 7.15 -5.30
N GLN A 227 14.90 7.44 -4.64
CA GLN A 227 16.09 8.00 -5.29
C GLN A 227 16.84 6.99 -6.17
N ALA A 228 16.63 5.69 -5.94
CA ALA A 228 17.35 4.61 -6.60
C ALA A 228 16.58 3.99 -7.79
N VAL A 229 15.25 4.23 -7.88
CA VAL A 229 14.37 3.56 -8.85
C VAL A 229 13.51 4.56 -9.62
N SER A 230 13.08 4.18 -10.83
CA SER A 230 12.10 4.92 -11.63
C SER A 230 10.66 4.60 -11.22
N ALA A 231 10.42 3.40 -10.70
CA ALA A 231 9.12 2.94 -10.24
C ALA A 231 8.48 3.88 -9.20
N ASP A 232 7.15 3.83 -9.12
CA ASP A 232 6.40 4.44 -8.03
C ASP A 232 6.65 3.69 -6.73
N VAL A 233 6.85 4.44 -5.66
CA VAL A 233 7.04 3.88 -4.32
C VAL A 233 5.76 4.02 -3.51
N VAL A 234 5.30 2.92 -2.93
CA VAL A 234 4.20 2.90 -1.97
C VAL A 234 4.76 3.13 -0.56
N ALA A 235 4.25 4.10 0.19
CA ALA A 235 4.53 4.18 1.62
C ALA A 235 3.63 3.18 2.36
N SER A 236 4.22 2.23 3.08
CA SER A 236 3.51 1.19 3.84
C SER A 236 4.12 0.95 5.21
N GLY A 237 3.27 0.70 6.20
CA GLY A 237 3.65 0.45 7.59
C GLY A 237 3.92 1.71 8.42
N GLY A 238 3.13 1.96 9.48
CA GLY A 238 3.40 2.97 10.49
C GLY A 238 2.52 4.23 10.48
N ALA A 239 1.61 4.43 9.53
CA ALA A 239 0.72 5.58 9.52
C ALA A 239 -0.14 5.65 10.79
N GLY A 240 -0.21 6.83 11.42
CA GLY A 240 -1.01 7.05 12.63
C GLY A 240 -1.64 8.44 12.72
N LYS A 241 -1.15 9.41 11.93
CA LYS A 241 -1.63 10.80 11.91
C LYS A 241 -1.61 11.33 10.48
N LEU A 242 -2.41 12.35 10.20
CA LEU A 242 -2.46 13.02 8.88
C LEU A 242 -1.09 13.51 8.42
N GLU A 243 -0.29 14.04 9.34
CA GLU A 243 1.08 14.51 9.07
C GLU A 243 1.99 13.41 8.52
N HIS A 244 1.84 12.16 8.97
CA HIS A 244 2.67 11.05 8.48
C HIS A 244 2.51 10.81 6.99
N PHE A 245 1.28 10.97 6.47
CA PHE A 245 1.00 10.85 5.04
C PHE A 245 1.65 11.96 4.24
N TYR A 246 1.59 13.20 4.73
CA TYR A 246 2.25 14.33 4.09
C TYR A 246 3.77 14.14 4.04
N GLN A 247 4.38 13.73 5.15
CA GLN A 247 5.82 13.42 5.21
C GLN A 247 6.22 12.31 4.24
N ALA A 248 5.37 11.29 4.03
CA ALA A 248 5.63 10.25 3.05
C ALA A 248 5.61 10.78 1.61
N VAL A 249 4.71 11.73 1.29
CA VAL A 249 4.72 12.44 -0.01
C VAL A 249 6.02 13.23 -0.18
N GLU A 250 6.47 13.95 0.85
CA GLU A 250 7.75 14.69 0.81
C GLU A 250 8.94 13.74 0.66
N ALA A 251 8.86 12.52 1.19
CA ALA A 251 9.87 11.49 0.98
C ALA A 251 9.83 10.85 -0.42
N GLY A 252 8.83 11.19 -1.25
CA GLY A 252 8.70 10.75 -2.64
C GLY A 252 7.76 9.57 -2.87
N ALA A 253 6.92 9.20 -1.89
CA ALA A 253 5.88 8.22 -2.11
C ALA A 253 4.82 8.74 -3.09
N ALA A 254 4.41 7.90 -4.04
CA ALA A 254 3.35 8.16 -5.00
C ALA A 254 2.00 7.57 -4.54
N ILE A 255 2.04 6.56 -3.68
CA ILE A 255 0.88 5.85 -3.17
C ILE A 255 1.03 5.74 -1.65
N LEU A 256 -0.04 6.06 -0.92
CA LEU A 256 -0.07 6.08 0.53
C LEU A 256 -0.95 4.94 1.03
N LEU A 257 -0.33 3.85 1.49
CA LEU A 257 -1.02 2.68 2.00
C LEU A 257 -1.14 2.73 3.52
N ALA A 258 -2.33 2.48 4.03
CA ALA A 258 -2.58 2.29 5.45
C ALA A 258 -3.75 1.33 5.69
N ALA A 259 -3.78 0.70 6.85
CA ALA A 259 -4.83 -0.22 7.26
C ALA A 259 -5.54 0.27 8.54
N SER A 260 -4.90 0.13 9.69
CA SER A 260 -5.51 0.34 11.01
C SER A 260 -6.18 1.70 11.20
N VAL A 261 -5.55 2.78 10.71
CA VAL A 261 -6.10 4.14 10.86
C VAL A 261 -7.42 4.33 10.12
N PHE A 262 -7.62 3.63 9.00
CA PHE A 262 -8.86 3.63 8.23
C PHE A 262 -9.88 2.64 8.82
N HIS A 263 -9.45 1.41 9.16
CA HIS A 263 -10.33 0.37 9.73
C HIS A 263 -10.99 0.83 11.03
N PHE A 264 -10.22 1.49 11.90
CA PHE A 264 -10.74 1.93 13.21
C PHE A 264 -11.31 3.36 13.17
N GLY A 265 -11.45 3.95 11.98
CA GLY A 265 -12.03 5.29 11.84
C GLY A 265 -11.22 6.40 12.51
N ILE A 266 -9.92 6.19 12.74
CA ILE A 266 -9.02 7.19 13.35
C ILE A 266 -8.80 8.35 12.38
N ILE A 267 -8.72 8.04 11.08
CA ILE A 267 -8.57 9.01 9.99
C ILE A 267 -9.59 8.67 8.91
N GLY A 268 -10.40 9.64 8.51
CA GLY A 268 -11.24 9.55 7.32
C GLY A 268 -10.42 9.76 6.04
N ILE A 269 -10.70 8.98 4.98
CA ILE A 269 -10.00 9.15 3.69
C ILE A 269 -10.26 10.54 3.12
N SER A 270 -11.51 11.03 3.23
CA SER A 270 -11.88 12.37 2.79
C SER A 270 -11.12 13.46 3.55
N ASP A 271 -10.97 13.31 4.87
CA ASP A 271 -10.23 14.26 5.72
C ASP A 271 -8.74 14.27 5.35
N LEU A 272 -8.17 13.09 5.09
CA LEU A 272 -6.80 12.97 4.62
C LEU A 272 -6.60 13.68 3.27
N LYS A 273 -7.52 13.49 2.33
CA LYS A 273 -7.45 14.16 1.02
C LYS A 273 -7.57 15.68 1.15
N CYS A 274 -8.46 16.18 2.00
CA CYS A 274 -8.54 17.62 2.30
C CYS A 274 -7.22 18.12 2.89
N TYR A 275 -6.69 17.45 3.91
CA TYR A 275 -5.44 17.79 4.56
C TYR A 275 -4.24 17.88 3.59
N LEU A 276 -4.14 16.95 2.63
CA LEU A 276 -3.08 16.94 1.63
C LEU A 276 -3.28 18.05 0.59
N ARG A 277 -4.51 18.29 0.11
CA ARG A 277 -4.80 19.41 -0.81
C ARG A 277 -4.47 20.76 -0.20
N ASP A 278 -4.80 20.99 1.07
CA ASP A 278 -4.50 22.23 1.80
C ASP A 278 -2.98 22.51 1.87
N ARG A 279 -2.16 21.47 1.67
CA ARG A 279 -0.69 21.53 1.62
C ARG A 279 -0.13 21.54 0.19
N GLY A 280 -1.00 21.70 -0.81
CA GLY A 280 -0.60 21.79 -2.22
C GLY A 280 -0.27 20.45 -2.88
N VAL A 281 -0.65 19.32 -2.26
CA VAL A 281 -0.46 17.99 -2.85
C VAL A 281 -1.56 17.75 -3.90
N ALA A 282 -1.17 17.34 -5.10
CA ALA A 282 -2.10 16.90 -6.15
C ALA A 282 -2.66 15.51 -5.79
N ILE A 283 -3.98 15.40 -5.55
CA ILE A 283 -4.65 14.18 -5.11
C ILE A 283 -6.07 14.10 -5.66
#